data_8bc8b20932159cef527abce2403b20f8
#
_entry.id   8bc8b20932159cef527abce2403b20f8
#
_cell.length_a   1.000
_cell.length_b   1.000
_cell.length_c   1.000
_cell.angle_alpha   90.00
_cell.angle_beta   90.00
_cell.angle_gamma   90.00
#
_symmetry.space_group_name_H-M   'P 1'
#
loop_
_entity.id
_entity.type
_entity.pdbx_description
1 polymer ?
#
loop_
_entity_poly.entity_id
_entity_poly.type
_entity_poly.pdbx_seq_one_letter_code
_entity_poly.pdbx_strand_id
1 'polypeptide(L)'
;MKILNVITSLLVGGAEMLVVEMTTRLRQRGHQVDVCVFKGVETPLMDKLVRENPGVKLYKLGTSFYNPQYIYKLRKIIRNYDIIHTHNSSPQLFVALSGIGQSVALCSTEHNTFNRKRDWKWYSPIESWMYGRYDHVICISKIAEQKLRD
;
A
#
# COMPACT_ATOMS: atom_id res chain seq x y z
N MET A 1 -16.64 -4.52 -5.27
CA MET A 1 -15.57 -4.95 -4.35
C MET A 1 -15.14 -3.80 -3.47
N LYS A 2 -14.70 -4.12 -2.28
CA LYS A 2 -14.15 -3.13 -1.34
C LYS A 2 -12.63 -3.23 -1.37
N ILE A 3 -11.98 -2.15 -1.79
CA ILE A 3 -10.54 -2.09 -2.01
C ILE A 3 -9.93 -1.00 -1.14
N LEU A 4 -8.82 -1.31 -0.47
CA LEU A 4 -8.05 -0.34 0.28
C LEU A 4 -6.66 -0.18 -0.34
N ASN A 5 -6.32 1.02 -0.76
CA ASN A 5 -4.97 1.36 -1.18
C ASN A 5 -4.18 1.84 0.03
N VAL A 6 -3.03 1.24 0.28
CA VAL A 6 -2.16 1.61 1.41
C VAL A 6 -0.84 2.14 0.87
N ILE A 7 -0.49 3.36 1.24
CA ILE A 7 0.73 4.02 0.82
C ILE A 7 1.34 4.79 2.00
N THR A 8 2.63 5.09 1.93
CA THR A 8 3.33 5.77 3.02
C THR A 8 2.78 7.19 3.27
N SER A 9 2.58 7.94 2.20
CA SER A 9 2.06 9.32 2.26
C SER A 9 1.53 9.73 0.90
N LEU A 10 0.91 10.89 0.81
CA LEU A 10 0.48 11.49 -0.46
C LEU A 10 1.30 12.74 -0.82
N LEU A 11 2.59 12.73 -0.49
CA LEU A 11 3.53 13.72 -0.99
C LEU A 11 3.68 13.58 -2.52
N VAL A 12 4.11 14.64 -3.20
CA VAL A 12 4.18 14.63 -4.67
C VAL A 12 5.20 13.61 -5.16
N GLY A 13 4.76 12.71 -6.05
CA GLY A 13 5.59 11.67 -6.64
C GLY A 13 4.78 10.78 -7.57
N GLY A 14 5.46 9.88 -8.31
CA GLY A 14 4.82 9.00 -9.29
C GLY A 14 3.88 7.98 -8.66
N ALA A 15 4.31 7.35 -7.58
CA ALA A 15 3.50 6.35 -6.86
C ALA A 15 2.26 6.99 -6.25
N GLU A 16 2.41 8.17 -5.67
CA GLU A 16 1.33 8.90 -5.02
C GLU A 16 0.28 9.34 -6.03
N MET A 17 0.71 9.87 -7.17
CA MET A 17 -0.20 10.24 -8.25
C MET A 17 -0.94 9.03 -8.80
N LEU A 18 -0.26 7.90 -8.95
CA LEU A 18 -0.87 6.66 -9.42
C LEU A 18 -1.97 6.19 -8.47
N VAL A 19 -1.74 6.27 -7.17
CA VAL A 19 -2.75 5.88 -6.16
C VAL A 19 -4.00 6.74 -6.27
N VAL A 20 -3.84 8.06 -6.39
CA VAL A 20 -4.98 8.98 -6.52
C VAL A 20 -5.76 8.68 -7.80
N GLU A 21 -5.07 8.52 -8.92
CA GLU A 21 -5.70 8.27 -10.21
C GLU A 21 -6.41 6.91 -10.24
N MET A 22 -5.75 5.88 -9.74
CA MET A 22 -6.32 4.54 -9.66
C MET A 22 -7.57 4.50 -8.77
N THR A 23 -7.53 5.18 -7.63
CA THR A 23 -8.68 5.29 -6.73
C THR A 23 -9.87 5.91 -7.46
N THR A 24 -9.64 7.02 -8.15
CA THR A 24 -10.69 7.71 -8.92
C THR A 24 -11.29 6.80 -9.98
N ARG A 25 -10.44 6.13 -10.77
CA ARG A 25 -10.90 5.27 -11.87
C ARG A 25 -11.66 4.06 -11.38
N LEU A 26 -11.19 3.41 -10.32
CA LEU A 26 -11.87 2.23 -9.76
C LEU A 26 -13.23 2.60 -9.15
N ARG A 27 -13.31 3.77 -8.51
CA ARG A 27 -14.60 4.24 -7.99
C ARG A 27 -15.58 4.54 -9.12
N GLN A 28 -15.11 5.07 -10.24
CA GLN A 28 -15.95 5.29 -11.42
C GLN A 28 -16.49 3.98 -12.00
N ARG A 29 -15.80 2.87 -11.77
CA ARG A 29 -16.25 1.53 -12.19
C ARG A 29 -17.19 0.86 -11.19
N GLY A 30 -17.57 1.54 -10.13
CA GLY A 30 -18.53 1.05 -9.15
C GLY A 30 -17.94 0.33 -7.95
N HIS A 31 -16.61 0.33 -7.78
CA HIS A 31 -15.97 -0.25 -6.60
C HIS A 31 -15.94 0.75 -5.45
N GLN A 32 -16.01 0.24 -4.22
CA GLN A 32 -15.71 1.05 -3.04
C GLN A 32 -14.20 1.02 -2.84
N VAL A 33 -13.54 2.16 -3.01
CA VAL A 33 -12.09 2.27 -2.88
C VAL A 33 -11.75 3.37 -1.90
N ASP A 34 -10.94 3.04 -0.91
CA ASP A 34 -10.49 3.96 0.12
C ASP A 34 -8.97 3.96 0.18
N VAL A 35 -8.40 4.91 0.90
CA VAL A 35 -6.93 5.09 0.98
C VAL A 35 -6.50 5.17 2.43
N CYS A 36 -5.38 4.52 2.74
CA CYS A 36 -4.74 4.57 4.05
C CYS A 36 -3.30 5.06 3.88
N VAL A 37 -2.93 6.09 4.63
CA VAL A 37 -1.57 6.63 4.64
C VAL A 37 -0.95 6.46 6.02
N PHE A 38 0.35 6.14 6.05
CA PHE A 38 1.09 6.01 7.31
C PHE A 38 1.39 7.38 7.89
N LYS A 39 1.92 8.27 7.05
CA LYS A 39 2.20 9.64 7.43
C LYS A 39 1.10 10.55 6.91
N GLY A 40 0.24 10.98 7.81
CA GLY A 40 -0.96 11.73 7.48
C GLY A 40 -0.78 13.22 7.26
N VAL A 41 0.35 13.65 6.71
CA VAL A 41 0.60 15.05 6.37
C VAL A 41 -0.33 15.46 5.22
N GLU A 42 -1.04 16.56 5.38
CA GLU A 42 -1.91 17.08 4.34
C GLU A 42 -1.10 17.62 3.17
N THR A 43 -1.53 17.29 1.95
CA THR A 43 -0.83 17.63 0.73
C THR A 43 -1.83 18.02 -0.35
N PRO A 44 -1.40 18.70 -1.44
CA PRO A 44 -2.29 18.97 -2.57
C PRO A 44 -2.89 17.72 -3.20
N LEU A 45 -2.15 16.60 -3.24
CA LEU A 45 -2.68 15.33 -3.76
C LEU A 45 -3.78 14.76 -2.87
N MET A 46 -3.66 14.92 -1.56
CA MET A 46 -4.69 14.50 -0.61
C MET A 46 -5.97 15.31 -0.83
N ASP A 47 -5.84 16.62 -1.02
CA ASP A 47 -6.98 17.49 -1.32
C ASP A 47 -7.64 17.11 -2.65
N LYS A 48 -6.83 16.79 -3.67
CA LYS A 48 -7.31 16.33 -4.97
C LYS A 48 -8.08 15.02 -4.83
N LEU A 49 -7.56 14.07 -4.07
CA LEU A 49 -8.20 12.78 -3.83
C LEU A 49 -9.60 12.98 -3.24
N VAL A 50 -9.70 13.76 -2.18
CA VAL A 50 -10.97 14.00 -1.49
C VAL A 50 -11.95 14.78 -2.35
N ARG A 51 -11.46 15.77 -3.09
CA ARG A 51 -12.30 16.59 -3.96
C ARG A 51 -12.89 15.81 -5.12
N GLU A 52 -12.08 14.93 -5.74
CA GLU A 52 -12.50 14.13 -6.89
C GLU A 52 -13.30 12.90 -6.50
N ASN A 53 -13.26 12.51 -5.23
CA ASN A 53 -13.88 11.28 -4.74
C ASN A 53 -14.73 11.56 -3.49
N PRO A 54 -15.91 12.20 -3.66
CA PRO A 54 -16.80 12.44 -2.52
C PRO A 54 -17.14 11.15 -1.80
N GLY A 55 -17.02 11.15 -0.47
CA GLY A 55 -17.29 9.97 0.35
C GLY A 55 -16.12 9.00 0.50
N VAL A 56 -14.96 9.27 -0.10
CA VAL A 56 -13.78 8.43 0.10
C VAL A 56 -13.33 8.51 1.56
N LYS A 57 -13.00 7.34 2.12
CA LYS A 57 -12.40 7.29 3.47
C LYS A 57 -10.89 7.39 3.33
N LEU A 58 -10.31 8.31 4.08
CA LEU A 58 -8.86 8.51 4.11
C LEU A 58 -8.38 8.24 5.54
N TYR A 59 -7.76 7.09 5.74
CA TYR A 59 -7.20 6.72 7.04
C TYR A 59 -5.79 7.29 7.18
N LYS A 60 -5.54 7.97 8.29
CA LYS A 60 -4.22 8.52 8.63
C LYS A 60 -3.75 7.80 9.89
N LEU A 61 -2.72 6.95 9.77
CA LEU A 61 -2.27 6.12 10.90
C LEU A 61 -1.47 6.91 11.92
N GLY A 62 -0.68 7.87 11.46
CA GLY A 62 0.14 8.68 12.34
C GLY A 62 0.98 9.70 11.59
N THR A 63 2.14 10.02 12.13
CA THR A 63 3.05 11.04 11.58
C THR A 63 4.40 10.49 11.17
N SER A 64 4.62 9.17 11.30
CA SER A 64 5.89 8.52 10.97
C SER A 64 5.69 7.42 9.93
N PHE A 65 6.80 6.98 9.33
CA PHE A 65 6.77 5.88 8.35
C PHE A 65 6.78 4.50 9.02
N TYR A 66 7.33 4.40 10.22
CA TYR A 66 7.48 3.14 10.94
C TYR A 66 7.00 3.31 12.38
N ASN A 67 5.90 2.64 12.71
CA ASN A 67 5.38 2.58 14.07
C ASN A 67 4.71 1.23 14.26
N PRO A 68 5.16 0.40 15.21
CA PRO A 68 4.57 -0.93 15.44
C PRO A 68 3.07 -0.90 15.72
N GLN A 69 2.54 0.18 16.27
CA GLN A 69 1.10 0.35 16.52
C GLN A 69 0.28 0.35 15.23
N TYR A 70 0.90 0.63 14.07
CA TYR A 70 0.21 0.59 12.79
C TYR A 70 -0.29 -0.81 12.44
N ILE A 71 0.42 -1.86 12.87
CA ILE A 71 -0.02 -3.24 12.68
C ILE A 71 -1.38 -3.43 13.33
N TYR A 72 -1.54 -2.97 14.56
CA TYR A 72 -2.78 -3.09 15.32
C TYR A 72 -3.91 -2.29 14.67
N LYS A 73 -3.62 -1.06 14.26
CA LYS A 73 -4.60 -0.21 13.57
C LYS A 73 -5.02 -0.80 12.22
N LEU A 74 -4.06 -1.30 11.45
CA LEU A 74 -4.32 -1.92 10.15
C LEU A 74 -5.17 -3.19 10.28
N ARG A 75 -4.94 -4.02 11.29
CA ARG A 75 -5.75 -5.23 11.49
C ARG A 75 -7.24 -4.91 11.63
N LYS A 76 -7.58 -3.81 12.27
CA LYS A 76 -8.98 -3.37 12.42
C LYS A 76 -9.56 -2.85 11.11
N ILE A 77 -8.74 -2.21 10.29
CA ILE A 77 -9.17 -1.62 9.01
C ILE A 77 -9.29 -2.70 7.93
N ILE A 78 -8.27 -3.55 7.80
CA ILE A 78 -8.14 -4.54 6.72
C ILE A 78 -9.35 -5.47 6.64
N ARG A 79 -9.90 -5.90 7.75
CA ARG A 79 -11.02 -6.85 7.78
C ARG A 79 -12.30 -6.32 7.14
N ASN A 80 -12.38 -5.03 6.87
CA ASN A 80 -13.54 -4.40 6.23
C ASN A 80 -13.43 -4.35 4.71
N TYR A 81 -12.35 -4.90 4.14
CA TYR A 81 -12.07 -4.83 2.71
C TYR A 81 -11.86 -6.21 2.12
N ASP A 82 -12.10 -6.32 0.81
CA ASP A 82 -11.88 -7.56 0.06
C ASP A 82 -10.44 -7.66 -0.44
N ILE A 83 -9.88 -6.53 -0.86
CA ILE A 83 -8.53 -6.44 -1.41
C ILE A 83 -7.78 -5.30 -0.74
N ILE A 84 -6.54 -5.58 -0.33
CA ILE A 84 -5.61 -4.57 0.17
C ILE A 84 -4.49 -4.44 -0.86
N HIS A 85 -4.32 -3.24 -1.40
CA HIS A 85 -3.31 -2.95 -2.40
C HIS A 85 -2.26 -2.01 -1.81
N THR A 86 -1.05 -2.51 -1.63
CA THR A 86 0.04 -1.73 -1.05
C THR A 86 0.92 -1.11 -2.12
N HIS A 87 1.47 0.05 -1.78
CA HIS A 87 2.43 0.77 -2.59
C HIS A 87 3.58 1.17 -1.66
N ASN A 88 4.82 0.98 -2.09
CA ASN A 88 6.03 1.20 -1.31
C ASN A 88 6.32 0.06 -0.32
N SER A 89 7.58 -0.01 0.14
CA SER A 89 8.07 -1.13 0.93
C SER A 89 7.56 -1.15 2.37
N SER A 90 7.41 0.01 3.00
CA SER A 90 6.93 0.07 4.38
C SER A 90 5.50 -0.45 4.51
N PRO A 91 4.52 0.01 3.72
CA PRO A 91 3.19 -0.58 3.71
C PRO A 91 3.18 -2.07 3.38
N GLN A 92 4.04 -2.54 2.47
CA GLN A 92 4.12 -3.96 2.13
C GLN A 92 4.35 -4.83 3.37
N LEU A 93 5.34 -4.47 4.18
CA LEU A 93 5.67 -5.24 5.37
C LEU A 93 4.57 -5.16 6.43
N PHE A 94 4.10 -3.96 6.73
CA PHE A 94 3.08 -3.76 7.77
C PHE A 94 1.75 -4.43 7.41
N VAL A 95 1.34 -4.38 6.15
CA VAL A 95 0.13 -5.04 5.70
C VAL A 95 0.29 -6.57 5.73
N ALA A 96 1.45 -7.09 5.33
CA ALA A 96 1.72 -8.53 5.42
C ALA A 96 1.59 -9.03 6.85
N LEU A 97 2.13 -8.30 7.82
CA LEU A 97 2.01 -8.64 9.24
C LEU A 97 0.57 -8.50 9.74
N SER A 98 -0.11 -7.43 9.34
CA SER A 98 -1.47 -7.13 9.78
C SER A 98 -2.50 -8.09 9.21
N GLY A 99 -2.23 -8.68 8.05
CA GLY A 99 -3.13 -9.59 7.37
C GLY A 99 -3.07 -11.03 7.85
N ILE A 100 -2.17 -11.35 8.79
CA ILE A 100 -2.06 -12.71 9.32
C ILE A 100 -3.38 -13.15 9.93
N GLY A 101 -3.91 -14.28 9.47
CA GLY A 101 -5.17 -14.83 9.96
C GLY A 101 -6.41 -14.16 9.43
N GLN A 102 -6.31 -13.25 8.47
CA GLN A 102 -7.46 -12.59 7.86
C GLN A 102 -7.69 -13.06 6.43
N SER A 103 -8.96 -13.12 6.03
CA SER A 103 -9.38 -13.58 4.70
C SER A 103 -9.48 -12.41 3.72
N VAL A 104 -8.36 -11.79 3.42
CA VAL A 104 -8.29 -10.69 2.45
C VAL A 104 -7.24 -11.03 1.39
N ALA A 105 -7.47 -10.58 0.16
CA ALA A 105 -6.47 -10.68 -0.88
C ALA A 105 -5.47 -9.54 -0.74
N LEU A 106 -4.18 -9.87 -0.80
CA LEU A 106 -3.11 -8.89 -0.73
C LEU A 106 -2.47 -8.71 -2.09
N CYS A 107 -2.38 -7.46 -2.54
CA CYS A 107 -1.76 -7.08 -3.80
C CYS A 107 -0.76 -5.97 -3.53
N SER A 108 0.34 -5.96 -4.25
CA SER A 108 1.36 -4.92 -4.10
C SER A 108 1.84 -4.45 -5.46
N THR A 109 2.09 -3.16 -5.60
CA THR A 109 2.74 -2.58 -6.76
C THR A 109 4.15 -2.15 -6.39
N GLU A 110 5.13 -2.67 -7.13
CA GLU A 110 6.54 -2.34 -6.94
C GLU A 110 6.89 -1.15 -7.82
N HIS A 111 7.16 0.00 -7.18
CA HIS A 111 7.48 1.26 -7.86
C HIS A 111 8.98 1.50 -7.99
N ASN A 112 9.77 0.94 -7.07
CA ASN A 112 11.20 1.18 -7.01
C ASN A 112 11.98 0.06 -7.67
N THR A 113 12.97 0.42 -8.50
CA THR A 113 13.90 -0.54 -9.09
C THR A 113 15.01 -0.93 -8.11
N PHE A 114 15.19 -0.17 -7.05
CA PHE A 114 16.24 -0.37 -6.06
C PHE A 114 15.65 -0.39 -4.65
N ASN A 115 16.00 -1.41 -3.88
CA ASN A 115 15.61 -1.54 -2.48
C ASN A 115 16.86 -1.86 -1.66
N ARG A 116 17.32 -0.89 -0.85
CA ARG A 116 18.52 -1.04 -0.02
C ARG A 116 18.43 -2.19 0.96
N LYS A 117 17.21 -2.50 1.45
CA LYS A 117 17.01 -3.58 2.40
C LYS A 117 17.31 -4.96 1.81
N ARG A 118 17.26 -5.10 0.49
CA ARG A 118 17.59 -6.36 -0.19
C ARG A 118 19.08 -6.71 -0.09
N ASP A 119 19.92 -5.72 0.13
CA ASP A 119 21.36 -5.93 0.29
C ASP A 119 21.71 -6.44 1.70
N TRP A 120 20.76 -6.41 2.63
CA TRP A 120 20.97 -6.87 3.99
C TRP A 120 20.69 -8.37 4.09
N LYS A 121 21.67 -9.18 4.46
CA LYS A 121 21.53 -10.63 4.54
C LYS A 121 20.43 -11.09 5.49
N TRP A 122 20.26 -10.39 6.63
CA TRP A 122 19.23 -10.73 7.61
C TRP A 122 17.82 -10.36 7.14
N TYR A 123 17.71 -9.45 6.20
CA TYR A 123 16.40 -9.00 5.67
C TYR A 123 15.84 -9.97 4.63
N SER A 124 16.69 -10.74 3.96
CA SER A 124 16.27 -11.64 2.89
C SER A 124 15.19 -12.65 3.32
N PRO A 125 15.32 -13.34 4.49
CA PRO A 125 14.25 -14.24 4.95
C PRO A 125 12.94 -13.49 5.25
N ILE A 126 13.03 -12.30 5.83
CA ILE A 126 11.85 -11.45 6.12
C ILE A 126 11.18 -11.05 4.83
N GLU A 127 11.95 -10.62 3.84
CA GLU A 127 11.44 -10.21 2.53
C GLU A 127 10.77 -11.38 1.81
N SER A 128 11.38 -12.56 1.82
CA SER A 128 10.80 -13.76 1.21
C SER A 128 9.48 -14.13 1.86
N TRP A 129 9.42 -14.08 3.18
CA TRP A 129 8.17 -14.32 3.91
C TRP A 129 7.11 -13.31 3.54
N MET A 130 7.48 -12.04 3.50
CA MET A 130 6.57 -10.94 3.16
C MET A 130 5.94 -11.13 1.78
N TYR A 131 6.77 -11.37 0.75
CA TYR A 131 6.27 -11.57 -0.61
C TYR A 131 5.42 -12.83 -0.73
N GLY A 132 5.69 -13.86 0.05
CA GLY A 132 4.87 -15.06 0.11
C GLY A 132 3.46 -14.83 0.66
N ARG A 133 3.24 -13.73 1.35
CA ARG A 133 1.91 -13.35 1.85
C ARG A 133 1.04 -12.68 0.80
N TYR A 134 1.64 -12.16 -0.29
CA TYR A 134 0.92 -11.45 -1.32
C TYR A 134 0.42 -12.40 -2.40
N ASP A 135 -0.84 -12.23 -2.79
CA ASP A 135 -1.46 -13.00 -3.86
C ASP A 135 -0.96 -12.53 -5.23
N HIS A 136 -0.71 -11.23 -5.37
CA HIS A 136 -0.20 -10.64 -6.61
C HIS A 136 0.80 -9.53 -6.30
N VAL A 137 1.87 -9.48 -7.10
CA VAL A 137 2.86 -8.39 -7.07
C VAL A 137 2.97 -7.82 -8.49
N ILE A 138 2.71 -6.54 -8.62
CA ILE A 138 2.74 -5.83 -9.91
C ILE A 138 4.07 -5.07 -10.02
N CYS A 139 4.82 -5.37 -11.07
CA CYS A 139 6.08 -4.66 -11.36
C CYS A 139 5.85 -3.70 -12.52
N ILE A 140 6.17 -2.42 -12.31
CA ILE A 140 5.94 -1.37 -13.31
C ILE A 140 7.10 -1.20 -14.30
N SER A 141 8.20 -1.92 -14.08
CA SER A 141 9.32 -1.93 -15.02
C SER A 141 9.97 -3.31 -15.07
N LYS A 142 10.64 -3.61 -16.20
CA LYS A 142 11.39 -4.86 -16.35
C LYS A 142 12.52 -4.98 -15.33
N ILE A 143 13.15 -3.86 -14.98
CA ILE A 143 14.24 -3.86 -14.01
C ILE A 143 13.73 -4.23 -12.63
N ALA A 144 12.59 -3.68 -12.22
CA ALA A 144 11.98 -4.02 -10.93
C ALA A 144 11.59 -5.50 -10.89
N GLU A 145 10.98 -6.01 -11.96
CA GLU A 145 10.61 -7.42 -12.07
C GLU A 145 11.83 -8.32 -11.95
N GLN A 146 12.90 -8.00 -12.68
CA GLN A 146 14.13 -8.79 -12.65
C GLN A 146 14.74 -8.83 -11.25
N LYS A 147 14.76 -7.70 -10.54
CA LYS A 147 15.28 -7.65 -9.17
C LYS A 147 14.43 -8.47 -8.19
N LEU A 148 13.14 -8.58 -8.40
CA LEU A 148 12.28 -9.43 -7.57
C LEU A 148 12.53 -10.91 -7.80
N ARG A 149 12.85 -11.32 -9.03
CA ARG A 149 13.14 -12.71 -9.37
C ARG A 149 14.50 -13.18 -8.87
N ASP A 150 15.47 -12.27 -8.82
CA ASP A 150 16.81 -12.55 -8.35
C ASP A 150 16.88 -12.48 -6.82
#